data_b357c7e407f3a8ce43c14237b7062f29
#
_entry.id   b357c7e407f3a8ce43c14237b7062f29
#
_cell.length_a   1.000
_cell.length_b   1.000
_cell.length_c   1.000
_cell.angle_alpha   90.00
_cell.angle_beta   90.00
_cell.angle_gamma   90.00
#
_symmetry.space_group_name_H-M   'P 1'
#
loop_
_entity.id
_entity.type
_entity.pdbx_description
1 polymer ?
#
loop_
_entity_poly.entity_id
_entity_poly.type
_entity_poly.pdbx_seq_one_letter_code
_entity_poly.pdbx_strand_id
1 'polypeptide(L)'
;MKHAPPLGFEQVPPGGMCVCAYLFVTRRDQLLLGKYADDPQWEALAGLEPERRRTHGWGWTVPATHLKLGEDPREAARRIGEEILRIPGLRYSDPRSEVDFYPSKMAPGEKHYDIWFFVDGAPPKDYELQVPPWYTELSWQDPRTLPAPTYARGHEDVVARWLATKSNVVGSGTKAAAR
;
A
#
# COMPACT_ATOMS: atom_id res chain seq x y z
N MET A 1 27.61 -8.13 -19.75
CA MET A 1 26.87 -7.19 -18.90
C MET A 1 27.75 -6.84 -17.72
N LYS A 2 28.02 -5.56 -17.48
CA LYS A 2 28.66 -5.15 -16.22
C LYS A 2 27.57 -5.19 -15.15
N HIS A 3 27.69 -6.10 -14.19
CA HIS A 3 26.82 -6.07 -13.01
C HIS A 3 27.10 -4.78 -12.24
N ALA A 4 26.08 -3.97 -12.01
CA ALA A 4 26.20 -2.90 -11.04
C ALA A 4 26.50 -3.54 -9.66
N PRO A 5 27.41 -2.96 -8.87
CA PRO A 5 27.61 -3.45 -7.50
C PRO A 5 26.30 -3.37 -6.71
N PRO A 6 26.08 -4.26 -5.74
CA PRO A 6 24.91 -4.14 -4.86
C PRO A 6 24.94 -2.78 -4.19
N LEU A 7 23.75 -2.14 -4.07
CA LEU A 7 23.62 -0.86 -3.38
C LEU A 7 24.09 -1.00 -1.93
N GLY A 8 25.14 -0.29 -1.57
CA GLY A 8 25.56 -0.11 -0.18
C GLY A 8 24.81 1.05 0.48
N PHE A 9 24.96 1.22 1.79
CA PHE A 9 24.33 2.34 2.50
C PHE A 9 24.75 3.71 1.96
N GLU A 10 25.99 3.82 1.48
CA GLU A 10 26.53 5.01 0.83
C GLU A 10 25.91 5.31 -0.53
N GLN A 11 25.14 4.40 -1.08
CA GLN A 11 24.46 4.52 -2.37
C GLN A 11 22.95 4.79 -2.23
N VAL A 12 22.44 4.89 -1.00
CA VAL A 12 21.06 5.35 -0.78
C VAL A 12 20.97 6.80 -1.23
N PRO A 13 19.98 7.16 -2.07
CA PRO A 13 19.82 8.53 -2.53
C PRO A 13 19.79 9.54 -1.37
N PRO A 14 20.48 10.68 -1.48
CA PRO A 14 20.50 11.68 -0.39
C PRO A 14 19.12 12.14 0.06
N GLY A 15 18.12 12.11 -0.87
CA GLY A 15 16.72 12.43 -0.57
C GLY A 15 15.96 11.33 0.15
N GLY A 16 16.58 10.18 0.38
CA GLY A 16 15.97 9.03 1.03
C GLY A 16 15.25 8.08 0.08
N MET A 17 14.90 6.92 0.62
CA MET A 17 14.14 5.88 -0.07
C MET A 17 13.23 5.16 0.91
N CYS A 18 11.98 4.91 0.52
CA CYS A 18 11.05 4.06 1.23
C CYS A 18 10.72 2.81 0.43
N VAL A 19 10.56 1.69 1.12
CA VAL A 19 10.12 0.42 0.53
C VAL A 19 8.88 -0.04 1.28
N CYS A 20 7.73 -0.03 0.59
CA CYS A 20 6.43 -0.23 1.21
C CYS A 20 5.64 -1.35 0.52
N ALA A 21 4.90 -2.13 1.30
CA ALA A 21 3.86 -3.00 0.79
C ALA A 21 2.49 -2.37 1.03
N TYR A 22 1.62 -2.47 0.03
CA TYR A 22 0.21 -2.07 0.06
C TYR A 22 -0.66 -3.29 -0.21
N LEU A 23 -1.63 -3.53 0.65
CA LEU A 23 -2.57 -4.63 0.50
C LEU A 23 -3.94 -4.12 0.06
N PHE A 24 -4.30 -4.40 -1.18
CA PHE A 24 -5.58 -4.03 -1.77
C PHE A 24 -6.60 -5.14 -1.55
N VAL A 25 -7.27 -5.11 -0.40
CA VAL A 25 -8.32 -6.09 -0.11
C VAL A 25 -9.59 -5.68 -0.82
N THR A 26 -10.08 -6.55 -1.73
CA THR A 26 -11.24 -6.24 -2.56
C THR A 26 -12.39 -7.20 -2.31
N ARG A 27 -13.61 -6.67 -2.39
CA ARG A 27 -14.86 -7.42 -2.35
C ARG A 27 -15.81 -6.83 -3.39
N ARG A 28 -16.07 -7.57 -4.47
CA ARG A 28 -16.76 -7.04 -5.67
C ARG A 28 -15.97 -5.83 -6.22
N ASP A 29 -16.63 -4.68 -6.40
CA ASP A 29 -16.02 -3.43 -6.88
C ASP A 29 -15.53 -2.49 -5.77
N GLN A 30 -15.54 -2.97 -4.52
CA GLN A 30 -15.14 -2.18 -3.37
C GLN A 30 -13.74 -2.55 -2.90
N LEU A 31 -13.04 -1.56 -2.39
CA LEU A 31 -11.72 -1.64 -1.75
C LEU A 31 -11.87 -1.39 -0.25
N LEU A 32 -11.20 -2.20 0.56
CA LEU A 32 -11.14 -1.98 2.00
C LEU A 32 -10.19 -0.84 2.30
N LEU A 33 -10.72 0.23 2.88
CA LEU A 33 -9.96 1.41 3.30
C LEU A 33 -10.15 1.63 4.79
N GLY A 34 -9.14 2.22 5.44
CA GLY A 34 -9.17 2.50 6.86
C GLY A 34 -8.81 3.94 7.18
N LYS A 35 -9.34 4.44 8.30
CA LYS A 35 -8.91 5.68 8.94
C LYS A 35 -8.21 5.34 10.24
N TYR A 36 -7.03 5.88 10.45
CA TYR A 36 -6.23 5.59 11.63
C TYR A 36 -6.86 6.17 12.90
N ALA A 37 -6.85 5.38 13.99
CA ALA A 37 -6.95 5.93 15.33
C ALA A 37 -5.60 6.54 15.74
N ASP A 38 -5.60 7.45 16.70
CA ASP A 38 -4.35 7.91 17.32
C ASP A 38 -3.86 6.88 18.35
N ASP A 39 -3.41 5.74 17.83
CA ASP A 39 -2.98 4.59 18.60
C ASP A 39 -1.46 4.38 18.44
N PRO A 40 -0.68 4.28 19.54
CA PRO A 40 0.77 4.09 19.48
C PRO A 40 1.18 2.76 18.83
N GLN A 41 0.29 1.78 18.73
CA GLN A 41 0.59 0.52 18.06
C GLN A 41 0.93 0.69 16.56
N TRP A 42 0.53 1.79 15.93
CA TRP A 42 0.90 2.07 14.55
C TRP A 42 2.40 2.17 14.32
N GLU A 43 3.17 2.56 15.31
CA GLU A 43 4.63 2.59 15.20
C GLU A 43 5.19 1.18 15.03
N ALA A 44 4.74 0.23 15.84
CA ALA A 44 5.15 -1.18 15.76
C ALA A 44 4.58 -1.90 14.53
N LEU A 45 3.30 -1.63 14.18
CA LEU A 45 2.60 -2.30 13.09
C LEU A 45 3.06 -1.84 11.70
N ALA A 46 3.32 -0.55 11.53
CA ALA A 46 3.57 0.03 10.21
C ALA A 46 4.73 1.05 10.17
N GLY A 47 5.49 1.22 11.24
CA GLY A 47 6.53 2.24 11.34
C GLY A 47 5.97 3.68 11.27
N LEU A 48 4.73 3.88 11.70
CA LEU A 48 4.05 5.16 11.61
C LEU A 48 4.24 5.93 12.93
N GLU A 49 5.19 6.83 12.93
CA GLU A 49 5.52 7.69 14.08
C GLU A 49 4.34 8.56 14.54
N PRO A 50 4.26 8.91 15.83
CA PRO A 50 3.13 9.68 16.41
C PRO A 50 2.87 11.01 15.70
N GLU A 51 3.91 11.77 15.39
CA GLU A 51 3.77 13.06 14.70
C GLU A 51 3.21 12.90 13.30
N ARG A 52 3.74 11.93 12.53
CA ARG A 52 3.28 11.64 11.18
C ARG A 52 1.82 11.16 11.17
N ARG A 53 1.41 10.43 12.19
CA ARG A 53 0.04 9.97 12.40
C ARG A 53 -0.92 11.16 12.61
N ARG A 54 -0.55 12.08 13.51
CA ARG A 54 -1.37 13.27 13.79
C ARG A 54 -1.47 14.26 12.64
N THR A 55 -0.39 14.42 11.87
CA THR A 55 -0.34 15.43 10.80
C THR A 55 -0.84 14.93 9.45
N HIS A 56 -0.75 13.63 9.17
CA HIS A 56 -1.04 13.05 7.86
C HIS A 56 -2.03 11.87 7.92
N GLY A 57 -2.58 11.54 9.08
CA GLY A 57 -3.46 10.39 9.28
C GLY A 57 -4.95 10.65 9.01
N TRP A 58 -5.31 11.88 8.65
CA TRP A 58 -6.71 12.27 8.45
C TRP A 58 -7.21 11.89 7.06
N GLY A 59 -8.03 10.86 6.98
CA GLY A 59 -8.64 10.41 5.73
C GLY A 59 -8.48 8.92 5.50
N TRP A 60 -8.91 8.49 4.34
CA TRP A 60 -8.85 7.09 3.93
C TRP A 60 -7.43 6.69 3.56
N THR A 61 -7.03 5.51 3.98
CA THR A 61 -5.75 4.90 3.66
C THR A 61 -5.93 3.48 3.16
N VAL A 62 -5.11 3.07 2.21
CA VAL A 62 -4.90 1.66 1.88
C VAL A 62 -4.08 1.04 3.00
N PRO A 63 -4.44 -0.14 3.51
CA PRO A 63 -3.61 -0.86 4.49
C PRO A 63 -2.20 -1.08 3.94
N ALA A 64 -1.19 -0.60 4.67
CA ALA A 64 0.20 -0.58 4.22
C ALA A 64 1.19 -0.69 5.37
N THR A 65 2.41 -1.10 5.05
CA THR A 65 3.54 -1.11 5.98
C THR A 65 4.86 -0.94 5.24
N HIS A 66 5.90 -0.47 5.93
CA HIS A 66 7.27 -0.59 5.43
C HIS A 66 7.74 -2.04 5.49
N LEU A 67 8.53 -2.46 4.52
CA LEU A 67 9.21 -3.74 4.60
C LEU A 67 10.27 -3.71 5.70
N LYS A 68 10.38 -4.80 6.45
CA LYS A 68 11.50 -5.04 7.36
C LYS A 68 12.73 -5.48 6.56
N LEU A 69 13.91 -5.27 7.10
CA LEU A 69 15.13 -5.73 6.46
C LEU A 69 15.09 -7.25 6.22
N GLY A 70 15.25 -7.66 4.96
CA GLY A 70 15.18 -9.07 4.56
C GLY A 70 13.78 -9.65 4.42
N GLU A 71 12.73 -8.86 4.64
CA GLU A 71 11.33 -9.30 4.49
C GLU A 71 10.94 -9.37 3.00
N ASP A 72 10.35 -10.48 2.58
CA ASP A 72 9.72 -10.60 1.28
C ASP A 72 8.44 -9.76 1.21
N PRO A 73 8.12 -9.09 0.08
CA PRO A 73 6.88 -8.33 -0.06
C PRO A 73 5.59 -9.13 0.20
N ARG A 74 5.59 -10.45 -0.03
CA ARG A 74 4.44 -11.31 0.31
C ARG A 74 4.30 -11.49 1.82
N GLU A 75 5.41 -11.58 2.55
CA GLU A 75 5.40 -11.66 4.00
C GLU A 75 4.90 -10.34 4.60
N ALA A 76 5.35 -9.20 4.06
CA ALA A 76 4.83 -7.90 4.44
C ALA A 76 3.31 -7.80 4.19
N ALA A 77 2.82 -8.28 3.05
CA ALA A 77 1.38 -8.32 2.76
C ALA A 77 0.60 -9.23 3.72
N ARG A 78 1.15 -10.41 4.10
CA ARG A 78 0.55 -11.27 5.13
C ARG A 78 0.48 -10.58 6.47
N ARG A 79 1.56 -9.92 6.88
CA ARG A 79 1.60 -9.14 8.11
C ARG A 79 0.54 -8.03 8.13
N ILE A 80 0.31 -7.35 6.98
CA ILE A 80 -0.81 -6.41 6.86
C ILE A 80 -2.15 -7.13 7.08
N GLY A 81 -2.37 -8.26 6.44
CA GLY A 81 -3.63 -8.99 6.53
C GLY A 81 -3.89 -9.59 7.92
N GLU A 82 -2.88 -10.21 8.52
CA GLU A 82 -3.01 -10.96 9.77
C GLU A 82 -2.88 -10.09 11.02
N GLU A 83 -1.90 -9.16 11.04
CA GLU A 83 -1.61 -8.36 12.23
C GLU A 83 -2.34 -7.00 12.19
N ILE A 84 -2.36 -6.31 11.03
CA ILE A 84 -2.96 -4.97 10.92
C ILE A 84 -4.46 -5.05 10.70
N LEU A 85 -4.92 -5.86 9.75
CA LEU A 85 -6.35 -5.99 9.43
C LEU A 85 -7.07 -7.08 10.23
N ARG A 86 -6.33 -8.07 10.73
CA ARG A 86 -6.86 -9.24 11.43
C ARG A 86 -7.90 -10.01 10.62
N ILE A 87 -7.66 -10.17 9.32
CA ILE A 87 -8.54 -10.92 8.41
C ILE A 87 -8.02 -12.36 8.27
N PRO A 88 -8.65 -13.35 8.90
CA PRO A 88 -8.23 -14.75 8.76
C PRO A 88 -8.54 -15.28 7.36
N GLY A 89 -7.68 -16.15 6.84
CA GLY A 89 -7.92 -16.85 5.57
C GLY A 89 -7.89 -15.97 4.34
N LEU A 90 -7.26 -14.79 4.42
CA LEU A 90 -7.07 -13.91 3.27
C LEU A 90 -6.19 -14.59 2.22
N ARG A 91 -6.58 -14.54 0.95
CA ARG A 91 -5.79 -15.01 -0.18
C ARG A 91 -5.07 -13.85 -0.83
N TYR A 92 -3.81 -14.05 -1.20
CA TYR A 92 -2.93 -12.99 -1.71
C TYR A 92 -2.52 -13.29 -3.15
N SER A 93 -2.45 -12.26 -3.99
CA SER A 93 -1.79 -12.33 -5.30
C SER A 93 -0.27 -12.27 -5.15
N ASP A 94 0.41 -12.48 -6.26
CA ASP A 94 1.82 -12.13 -6.35
C ASP A 94 2.02 -10.61 -6.25
N PRO A 95 3.09 -10.15 -5.60
CA PRO A 95 3.44 -8.74 -5.53
C PRO A 95 3.77 -8.16 -6.92
N ARG A 96 3.34 -6.94 -7.17
CA ARG A 96 3.74 -6.13 -8.33
C ARG A 96 4.46 -4.91 -7.82
N SER A 97 5.61 -4.58 -8.41
CA SER A 97 6.39 -3.40 -8.01
C SER A 97 6.04 -2.19 -8.86
N GLU A 98 5.97 -1.05 -8.20
CA GLU A 98 5.89 0.29 -8.79
C GLU A 98 6.97 1.17 -8.17
N VAL A 99 7.47 2.11 -8.94
CA VAL A 99 8.46 3.08 -8.46
C VAL A 99 7.95 4.48 -8.70
N ASP A 100 8.01 5.29 -7.67
CA ASP A 100 7.70 6.72 -7.75
C ASP A 100 8.84 7.55 -7.16
N PHE A 101 8.86 8.85 -7.46
CA PHE A 101 9.78 9.79 -6.84
C PHE A 101 9.15 11.19 -6.77
N TYR A 102 9.52 11.92 -5.74
CA TYR A 102 9.07 13.29 -5.52
C TYR A 102 10.18 14.12 -4.85
N PRO A 103 10.08 15.46 -4.81
CA PRO A 103 11.06 16.28 -4.10
C PRO A 103 11.16 15.87 -2.63
N SER A 104 12.38 15.61 -2.17
CA SER A 104 12.60 15.22 -0.77
C SER A 104 12.30 16.38 0.18
N LYS A 105 11.56 16.08 1.26
CA LYS A 105 11.37 17.02 2.37
C LYS A 105 12.56 17.06 3.31
N MET A 106 13.42 16.04 3.31
CA MET A 106 14.58 15.92 4.19
C MET A 106 15.85 16.50 3.58
N ALA A 107 15.96 16.51 2.25
CA ALA A 107 17.12 17.01 1.53
C ALA A 107 16.66 17.89 0.36
N PRO A 108 16.62 19.23 0.54
CA PRO A 108 16.20 20.17 -0.49
C PRO A 108 17.04 20.01 -1.77
N GLY A 109 16.36 19.96 -2.92
CA GLY A 109 17.00 19.75 -4.23
C GLY A 109 17.19 18.28 -4.62
N GLU A 110 17.02 17.35 -3.69
CA GLU A 110 17.12 15.91 -3.93
C GLU A 110 15.74 15.26 -4.14
N LYS A 111 15.74 14.05 -4.70
CA LYS A 111 14.53 13.24 -4.87
C LYS A 111 14.45 12.19 -3.77
N HIS A 112 13.26 12.01 -3.24
CA HIS A 112 12.89 10.85 -2.45
C HIS A 112 12.32 9.78 -3.39
N TYR A 113 12.69 8.53 -3.21
CA TYR A 113 12.22 7.40 -4.01
C TYR A 113 11.32 6.51 -3.16
N ASP A 114 10.16 6.14 -3.72
CA ASP A 114 9.27 5.13 -3.15
C ASP A 114 9.27 3.89 -4.05
N ILE A 115 9.54 2.74 -3.46
CA ILE A 115 9.35 1.44 -4.08
C ILE A 115 8.11 0.83 -3.42
N TRP A 116 7.05 0.69 -4.20
CA TRP A 116 5.79 0.14 -3.74
C TRP A 116 5.60 -1.28 -4.25
N PHE A 117 5.19 -2.17 -3.37
CA PHE A 117 4.74 -3.51 -3.72
C PHE A 117 3.22 -3.59 -3.54
N PHE A 118 2.51 -3.76 -4.63
CA PHE A 118 1.06 -3.91 -4.65
C PHE A 118 0.69 -5.38 -4.60
N VAL A 119 -0.08 -5.76 -3.59
CA VAL A 119 -0.61 -7.12 -3.43
C VAL A 119 -2.13 -7.04 -3.34
N ASP A 120 -2.81 -7.80 -4.18
CA ASP A 120 -4.26 -7.93 -4.10
C ASP A 120 -4.63 -8.98 -3.04
N GLY A 121 -5.62 -8.66 -2.22
CA GLY A 121 -6.17 -9.54 -1.20
C GLY A 121 -7.63 -9.87 -1.46
N ALA A 122 -8.01 -11.14 -1.27
CA ALA A 122 -9.40 -11.57 -1.33
C ALA A 122 -9.79 -12.26 -0.03
N PRO A 123 -10.71 -11.68 0.76
CA PRO A 123 -11.18 -12.27 2.00
C PRO A 123 -12.04 -13.49 1.73
N PRO A 124 -12.27 -14.38 2.72
CA PRO A 124 -13.27 -15.41 2.63
C PRO A 124 -14.65 -14.84 2.26
N LYS A 125 -15.46 -15.63 1.54
CA LYS A 125 -16.76 -15.18 1.03
C LYS A 125 -17.70 -14.67 2.12
N ASP A 126 -17.67 -15.31 3.28
CA ASP A 126 -18.55 -15.05 4.40
C ASP A 126 -17.85 -14.21 5.51
N TYR A 127 -16.75 -13.55 5.15
CA TYR A 127 -16.00 -12.71 6.11
C TYR A 127 -16.83 -11.48 6.51
N GLU A 128 -17.05 -11.33 7.81
CA GLU A 128 -17.64 -10.14 8.41
C GLU A 128 -16.53 -9.19 8.88
N LEU A 129 -16.62 -7.94 8.44
CA LEU A 129 -15.60 -6.93 8.73
C LEU A 129 -15.59 -6.58 10.21
N GLN A 130 -14.45 -6.75 10.84
CA GLN A 130 -14.18 -6.31 12.20
C GLN A 130 -13.20 -5.14 12.15
N VAL A 131 -13.43 -4.11 12.96
CA VAL A 131 -12.56 -2.94 13.03
C VAL A 131 -11.55 -3.13 14.16
N PRO A 132 -10.26 -3.32 13.87
CA PRO A 132 -9.22 -3.38 14.89
C PRO A 132 -9.13 -2.06 15.67
N PRO A 133 -8.69 -2.06 16.95
CA PRO A 133 -8.73 -0.88 17.81
C PRO A 133 -7.87 0.29 17.34
N TRP A 134 -6.86 0.04 16.52
CA TRP A 134 -6.01 1.08 15.93
C TRP A 134 -6.60 1.75 14.68
N TYR A 135 -7.79 1.35 14.24
CA TYR A 135 -8.58 2.08 13.25
C TYR A 135 -9.78 2.76 13.92
N THR A 136 -10.07 4.00 13.54
CA THR A 136 -11.34 4.65 13.88
C THR A 136 -12.47 4.17 12.97
N GLU A 137 -12.12 3.80 11.74
CA GLU A 137 -13.05 3.30 10.74
C GLU A 137 -12.31 2.36 9.78
N LEU A 138 -12.94 1.25 9.44
CA LEU A 138 -12.49 0.34 8.39
C LEU A 138 -13.74 -0.01 7.58
N SER A 139 -13.74 0.27 6.28
CA SER A 139 -14.95 0.21 5.46
C SER A 139 -14.67 -0.15 4.01
N TRP A 140 -15.66 -0.79 3.38
CA TRP A 140 -15.68 -1.07 1.95
C TRP A 140 -16.11 0.17 1.20
N GLN A 141 -15.24 0.72 0.36
CA GLN A 141 -15.46 1.94 -0.42
C GLN A 141 -15.28 1.68 -1.91
N ASP A 142 -16.05 2.33 -2.77
CA ASP A 142 -15.72 2.35 -4.20
C ASP A 142 -14.61 3.39 -4.44
N PRO A 143 -13.39 2.98 -4.75
CA PRO A 143 -12.25 3.88 -4.89
C PRO A 143 -12.39 4.83 -6.08
N ARG A 144 -13.30 4.55 -7.03
CA ARG A 144 -13.55 5.40 -8.21
C ARG A 144 -14.42 6.60 -7.90
N THR A 145 -15.16 6.54 -6.80
CA THR A 145 -16.11 7.61 -6.39
C THR A 145 -15.58 8.49 -5.27
N LEU A 146 -14.48 8.08 -4.61
CA LEU A 146 -13.89 8.84 -3.52
C LEU A 146 -13.06 10.01 -4.08
N PRO A 147 -13.36 11.26 -3.68
CA PRO A 147 -12.54 12.41 -4.06
C PRO A 147 -11.11 12.32 -3.48
N ALA A 148 -10.12 12.72 -4.26
CA ALA A 148 -8.71 12.70 -3.86
C ALA A 148 -8.45 13.35 -2.46
N PRO A 149 -9.05 14.50 -2.11
CA PRO A 149 -8.83 15.12 -0.79
C PRO A 149 -9.34 14.30 0.40
N THR A 150 -10.10 13.22 0.18
CA THR A 150 -10.57 12.34 1.27
C THR A 150 -9.55 11.28 1.66
N TYR A 151 -8.50 11.12 0.88
CA TYR A 151 -7.39 10.24 1.21
C TYR A 151 -6.36 10.94 2.10
N ALA A 152 -5.68 10.17 2.91
CA ALA A 152 -4.56 10.61 3.71
C ALA A 152 -3.24 10.09 3.13
N ARG A 153 -2.14 10.76 3.43
CA ARG A 153 -0.76 10.33 3.14
C ARG A 153 -0.42 10.13 1.65
N GLY A 154 -1.11 10.78 0.72
CA GLY A 154 -0.88 10.59 -0.71
C GLY A 154 -1.41 9.24 -1.22
N HIS A 155 -2.30 8.58 -0.48
CA HIS A 155 -2.85 7.29 -0.90
C HIS A 155 -3.79 7.39 -2.09
N GLU A 156 -4.23 8.60 -2.48
CA GLU A 156 -4.92 8.84 -3.75
C GLU A 156 -4.09 8.41 -4.96
N ASP A 157 -2.78 8.71 -4.97
CA ASP A 157 -1.87 8.34 -6.05
C ASP A 157 -1.65 6.82 -6.10
N VAL A 158 -1.50 6.20 -4.92
CA VAL A 158 -1.38 4.75 -4.76
C VAL A 158 -2.60 4.02 -5.33
N VAL A 159 -3.82 4.51 -4.99
CA VAL A 159 -5.08 3.94 -5.49
C VAL A 159 -5.23 4.18 -6.99
N ALA A 160 -4.90 5.36 -7.49
CA ALA A 160 -4.97 5.67 -8.92
C ALA A 160 -4.07 4.74 -9.75
N ARG A 161 -2.84 4.51 -9.31
CA ARG A 161 -1.91 3.57 -9.97
C ARG A 161 -2.41 2.14 -9.92
N TRP A 162 -2.93 1.69 -8.76
CA TRP A 162 -3.52 0.37 -8.66
C TRP A 162 -4.71 0.19 -9.62
N LEU A 163 -5.63 1.16 -9.71
CA LEU A 163 -6.76 1.13 -10.64
C LEU A 163 -6.30 1.07 -12.11
N ALA A 164 -5.25 1.81 -12.48
CA ALA A 164 -4.69 1.77 -13.83
C ALA A 164 -4.19 0.37 -14.22
N THR A 165 -3.61 -0.38 -13.27
CA THR A 165 -3.18 -1.77 -13.54
C THR A 165 -4.35 -2.71 -13.81
N LYS A 166 -5.52 -2.47 -13.20
CA LYS A 166 -6.72 -3.28 -13.43
C LYS A 166 -7.32 -3.05 -14.82
N SER A 167 -7.30 -1.80 -15.29
CA SER A 167 -7.83 -1.43 -16.62
C SER A 167 -7.04 -2.08 -17.77
N ASN A 168 -5.72 -2.23 -17.62
CA ASN A 168 -4.86 -2.83 -18.63
C ASN A 168 -5.05 -4.35 -18.79
N VAL A 169 -5.51 -5.05 -17.74
CA VAL A 169 -5.76 -6.50 -17.79
C VAL A 169 -7.02 -6.82 -18.59
N VAL A 170 -8.03 -5.95 -18.56
CA VAL A 170 -9.30 -6.17 -19.31
C VAL A 170 -9.11 -5.96 -20.81
N GLY A 171 -8.18 -5.10 -21.21
CA GLY A 171 -7.91 -4.80 -22.64
C GLY A 171 -7.09 -5.88 -23.38
N SER A 172 -6.37 -6.75 -22.69
CA SER A 172 -5.53 -7.79 -23.31
C SER A 172 -6.24 -9.10 -23.61
N GLY A 173 -7.46 -9.30 -23.10
CA GLY A 173 -8.24 -10.52 -23.27
C GLY A 173 -9.03 -10.62 -24.57
N THR A 174 -9.13 -9.58 -25.38
CA THR A 174 -10.05 -9.55 -26.54
C THR A 174 -9.36 -9.68 -27.92
N LYS A 175 -8.08 -10.03 -27.98
CA LYS A 175 -7.34 -10.17 -29.26
C LYS A 175 -6.94 -11.58 -29.68
N ALA A 176 -7.51 -12.62 -29.11
CA ALA A 176 -7.16 -14.02 -29.44
C ALA A 176 -8.36 -14.85 -29.95
N ALA A 177 -9.24 -14.28 -30.78
CA ALA A 177 -10.28 -15.05 -31.47
C ALA A 177 -10.62 -14.42 -32.83
N ALA A 178 -9.66 -14.40 -33.75
CA ALA A 178 -9.91 -14.24 -35.18
C ALA A 178 -8.64 -14.62 -35.97
N ARG A 179 -8.42 -15.93 -36.17
CA ARG A 179 -7.79 -16.52 -37.38
C ARG A 179 -8.18 -17.94 -37.52
#